data_5399c4f518bc2501035ac4a954a7190a
#
_entry.id   5399c4f518bc2501035ac4a954a7190a
#
_cell.length_a   1.000
_cell.length_b   1.000
_cell.length_c   1.000
_cell.angle_alpha   90.00
_cell.angle_beta   90.00
_cell.angle_gamma   90.00
#
_symmetry.space_group_name_H-M   'P 1'
#
loop_
_entity.id
_entity.type
_entity.pdbx_description
1 polymer ?
#
loop_
_entity_poly.entity_id
_entity_poly.type
_entity_poly.pdbx_seq_one_letter_code
_entity_poly.pdbx_strand_id
1 'polypeptide(L)'
;LPVAGLQRKLTLSNFALPFKVIKSVNMAKKVIRKFKPDIAIGVGGYASAPLLWAATRLGIPTLIQEQNGFAGLTNKILGKKAKSICVAYEGMERFFPAERIVLTGNPIRKEIVPTDEAMKTEAMQFYQSISGCNLGYVV
;
A
#
# COMPACT_ATOMS: atom_id res chain seq x y z
N LEU A 1 -15.46 -3.96 3.92
CA LEU A 1 -15.56 -4.41 2.51
C LEU A 1 -15.22 -5.89 2.45
N PRO A 2 -16.01 -6.74 1.75
CA PRO A 2 -15.64 -8.13 1.51
C PRO A 2 -14.45 -8.15 0.54
N VAL A 3 -13.25 -8.33 1.06
CA VAL A 3 -12.00 -8.34 0.28
C VAL A 3 -11.41 -9.74 0.37
N ALA A 4 -11.13 -10.35 -0.78
CA ALA A 4 -10.45 -11.62 -0.85
C ALA A 4 -9.19 -11.48 -1.70
N GLY A 5 -8.05 -11.92 -1.17
CA GLY A 5 -6.82 -12.03 -1.94
C GLY A 5 -6.91 -13.13 -2.98
N LEU A 6 -6.26 -12.95 -4.13
CA LEU A 6 -6.10 -13.99 -5.13
C LEU A 6 -5.29 -15.15 -4.54
N GLN A 7 -5.92 -16.28 -4.33
CA GLN A 7 -5.20 -17.50 -4.01
C GLN A 7 -4.53 -18.04 -5.28
N ARG A 8 -3.24 -18.36 -5.20
CA ARG A 8 -2.46 -18.88 -6.35
C ARG A 8 -2.91 -20.26 -6.83
N LYS A 9 -3.87 -20.91 -6.17
CA LYS A 9 -4.46 -22.19 -6.58
C LYS A 9 -5.81 -21.97 -7.26
N LEU A 10 -6.02 -22.59 -8.42
CA LEU A 10 -7.31 -22.61 -9.11
C LEU A 10 -8.31 -23.41 -8.27
N THR A 11 -9.14 -22.73 -7.53
CA THR A 11 -10.20 -23.32 -6.70
C THR A 11 -11.55 -22.81 -7.18
N LEU A 12 -12.61 -23.57 -7.02
CA LEU A 12 -14.00 -23.16 -7.34
C LEU A 12 -14.41 -21.82 -6.70
N SER A 13 -13.75 -21.44 -5.57
CA SER A 13 -13.94 -20.13 -4.95
C SER A 13 -13.48 -18.96 -5.83
N ASN A 14 -12.62 -19.19 -6.83
CA ASN A 14 -12.18 -18.16 -7.76
C ASN A 14 -13.28 -17.69 -8.71
N PHE A 15 -14.29 -18.53 -8.99
CA PHE A 15 -15.47 -18.13 -9.76
C PHE A 15 -16.35 -17.09 -9.04
N ALA A 16 -16.29 -17.05 -7.71
CA ALA A 16 -17.01 -16.04 -6.91
C ALA A 16 -16.24 -14.70 -6.79
N LEU A 17 -14.95 -14.65 -7.17
CA LEU A 17 -14.12 -13.44 -7.07
C LEU A 17 -14.68 -12.24 -7.85
N PRO A 18 -15.13 -12.37 -9.13
CA PRO A 18 -15.68 -11.24 -9.87
C PRO A 18 -16.91 -10.63 -9.16
N PHE A 19 -17.80 -11.47 -8.63
CA PHE A 19 -18.98 -11.00 -7.89
C PHE A 19 -18.60 -10.30 -6.59
N LYS A 20 -17.60 -10.81 -5.86
CA LYS A 20 -17.08 -10.17 -4.65
C LYS A 20 -16.44 -8.82 -4.96
N VAL A 21 -15.69 -8.72 -6.05
CA VAL A 21 -15.07 -7.46 -6.50
C VAL A 21 -16.14 -6.43 -6.87
N ILE A 22 -17.13 -6.81 -7.67
CA ILE A 22 -18.26 -5.94 -8.06
C ILE A 22 -19.00 -5.44 -6.81
N LYS A 23 -19.32 -6.34 -5.89
CA LYS A 23 -19.98 -6.01 -4.62
C LYS A 23 -19.14 -5.02 -3.82
N SER A 24 -17.83 -5.26 -3.70
CA SER A 24 -16.89 -4.38 -2.97
C SER A 24 -16.80 -2.99 -3.60
N VAL A 25 -16.72 -2.91 -4.92
CA VAL A 25 -16.70 -1.63 -5.66
C VAL A 25 -18.02 -0.87 -5.47
N ASN A 26 -19.16 -1.54 -5.52
CA ASN A 26 -20.47 -0.92 -5.30
C ASN A 26 -20.63 -0.41 -3.87
N MET A 27 -20.14 -1.16 -2.88
CA MET A 27 -20.08 -0.69 -1.49
C MET A 27 -19.16 0.51 -1.35
N ALA A 28 -17.97 0.48 -1.95
CA ALA A 28 -17.04 1.60 -1.95
C ALA A 28 -17.67 2.87 -2.57
N LYS A 29 -18.39 2.76 -3.69
CA LYS A 29 -19.13 3.88 -4.30
C LYS A 29 -20.17 4.47 -3.34
N LYS A 30 -20.90 3.64 -2.59
CA LYS A 30 -21.87 4.13 -1.59
C LYS A 30 -21.19 4.92 -0.47
N VAL A 31 -20.06 4.39 0.03
CA VAL A 31 -19.26 5.06 1.07
C VAL A 31 -18.75 6.40 0.57
N ILE A 32 -18.14 6.43 -0.62
CA ILE A 32 -17.59 7.65 -1.23
C ILE A 32 -18.68 8.71 -1.43
N ARG A 33 -19.84 8.32 -1.96
CA ARG A 33 -20.96 9.25 -2.18
C ARG A 33 -21.52 9.83 -0.88
N LYS A 34 -21.50 9.04 0.20
CA LYS A 34 -21.94 9.49 1.53
C LYS A 34 -20.89 10.39 2.19
N PHE A 35 -19.62 10.02 2.12
CA PHE A 35 -18.53 10.72 2.78
C PHE A 35 -18.05 11.95 2.01
N LYS A 36 -18.18 11.94 0.66
CA LYS A 36 -17.78 13.02 -0.26
C LYS A 36 -16.33 13.47 -0.04
N PRO A 37 -15.33 12.56 -0.14
CA PRO A 37 -13.94 12.91 0.08
C PRO A 37 -13.40 13.77 -1.07
N ASP A 38 -12.49 14.69 -0.78
CA ASP A 38 -11.74 15.48 -1.76
C ASP A 38 -10.61 14.68 -2.40
N ILE A 39 -10.12 13.64 -1.70
CA ILE A 39 -9.04 12.76 -2.15
C ILE A 39 -9.22 11.36 -1.55
N ALA A 40 -8.77 10.34 -2.28
CA ALA A 40 -8.69 8.98 -1.76
C ALA A 40 -7.24 8.49 -1.78
N ILE A 41 -6.76 8.01 -0.63
CA ILE A 41 -5.38 7.54 -0.45
C ILE A 41 -5.36 6.03 -0.27
N GLY A 42 -4.49 5.35 -1.02
CA GLY A 42 -4.25 3.92 -0.93
C GLY A 42 -2.83 3.60 -0.53
N VAL A 43 -2.68 2.86 0.54
CA VAL A 43 -1.38 2.44 1.08
C VAL A 43 -1.03 0.98 0.72
N GLY A 44 -1.65 0.46 -0.32
CA GLY A 44 -1.46 -0.92 -0.77
C GLY A 44 -2.47 -1.90 -0.18
N GLY A 45 -2.24 -3.18 -0.49
CA GLY A 45 -3.13 -4.27 -0.09
C GLY A 45 -4.40 -4.39 -0.93
N TYR A 46 -5.07 -5.54 -0.80
CA TYR A 46 -6.29 -5.84 -1.57
C TYR A 46 -7.49 -4.97 -1.17
N ALA A 47 -7.50 -4.44 0.06
CA ALA A 47 -8.59 -3.63 0.57
C ALA A 47 -8.67 -2.25 -0.09
N SER A 48 -7.54 -1.68 -0.48
CA SER A 48 -7.48 -0.37 -1.13
C SER A 48 -8.00 -0.42 -2.57
N ALA A 49 -7.90 -1.56 -3.26
CA ALA A 49 -8.25 -1.68 -4.68
C ALA A 49 -9.69 -1.27 -5.00
N PRO A 50 -10.74 -1.81 -4.36
CA PRO A 50 -12.11 -1.43 -4.67
C PRO A 50 -12.39 0.05 -4.38
N LEU A 51 -11.79 0.59 -3.31
CA LEU A 51 -11.99 1.98 -2.91
C LEU A 51 -11.38 2.94 -3.92
N LEU A 52 -10.09 2.77 -4.25
CA LEU A 52 -9.41 3.64 -5.22
C LEU A 52 -9.98 3.49 -6.63
N TRP A 53 -10.37 2.28 -7.02
CA TRP A 53 -11.06 2.06 -8.28
C TRP A 53 -12.38 2.85 -8.35
N ALA A 54 -13.18 2.77 -7.28
CA ALA A 54 -14.44 3.50 -7.20
C ALA A 54 -14.22 5.03 -7.19
N ALA A 55 -13.23 5.52 -6.43
CA ALA A 55 -12.85 6.94 -6.38
C ALA A 55 -12.46 7.47 -7.76
N THR A 56 -11.57 6.76 -8.46
CA THR A 56 -11.16 7.11 -9.83
C THR A 56 -12.36 7.17 -10.79
N ARG A 57 -13.31 6.22 -10.68
CA ARG A 57 -14.53 6.21 -11.52
C ARG A 57 -15.51 7.32 -11.19
N LEU A 58 -15.43 7.87 -10.00
CA LEU A 58 -16.25 9.01 -9.55
C LEU A 58 -15.55 10.36 -9.73
N GLY A 59 -14.38 10.39 -10.39
CA GLY A 59 -13.62 11.61 -10.64
C GLY A 59 -12.87 12.17 -9.43
N ILE A 60 -12.79 11.40 -8.34
CA ILE A 60 -12.06 11.81 -7.13
C ILE A 60 -10.57 11.54 -7.32
N PRO A 61 -9.70 12.53 -7.06
CA PRO A 61 -8.25 12.35 -7.12
C PRO A 61 -7.79 11.21 -6.21
N THR A 62 -6.87 10.40 -6.71
CA THR A 62 -6.31 9.29 -5.92
C THR A 62 -4.80 9.46 -5.75
N LEU A 63 -4.30 9.13 -4.57
CA LEU A 63 -2.89 9.02 -4.24
C LEU A 63 -2.58 7.58 -3.84
N ILE A 64 -1.45 7.08 -4.28
CA ILE A 64 -0.95 5.74 -3.93
C ILE A 64 0.36 5.89 -3.19
N GLN A 65 0.53 5.13 -2.12
CA GLN A 65 1.82 4.93 -1.45
C GLN A 65 2.31 3.51 -1.74
N GLU A 66 3.51 3.39 -2.32
CA GLU A 66 4.19 2.10 -2.52
C GLU A 66 5.42 2.03 -1.62
N GLN A 67 5.40 1.09 -0.68
CA GLN A 67 6.42 0.93 0.35
C GLN A 67 7.59 0.04 -0.08
N ASN A 68 7.43 -0.71 -1.16
CA ASN A 68 8.38 -1.72 -1.59
C ASN A 68 9.14 -1.28 -2.85
N GLY A 69 10.37 -1.75 -3.01
CA GLY A 69 11.15 -1.56 -4.24
C GLY A 69 10.59 -2.33 -5.46
N PHE A 70 9.55 -3.14 -5.25
CA PHE A 70 8.80 -3.82 -6.31
C PHE A 70 7.30 -3.59 -6.12
N ALA A 71 6.68 -2.89 -7.06
CA ALA A 71 5.30 -2.52 -6.95
C ALA A 71 4.33 -3.72 -6.99
N GLY A 72 3.40 -3.75 -6.05
CA GLY A 72 2.32 -4.72 -6.03
C GLY A 72 1.38 -4.60 -7.24
N LEU A 73 0.76 -5.70 -7.66
CA LEU A 73 -0.14 -5.72 -8.82
C LEU A 73 -1.26 -4.69 -8.71
N THR A 74 -1.85 -4.55 -7.55
CA THR A 74 -2.90 -3.56 -7.26
C THR A 74 -2.41 -2.14 -7.56
N ASN A 75 -1.24 -1.78 -7.03
CA ASN A 75 -0.67 -0.45 -7.23
C ASN A 75 -0.27 -0.20 -8.68
N LYS A 76 0.25 -1.21 -9.40
CA LYS A 76 0.53 -1.10 -10.84
C LYS A 76 -0.72 -0.79 -11.67
N ILE A 77 -1.85 -1.41 -11.36
CA ILE A 77 -3.12 -1.19 -12.08
C ILE A 77 -3.68 0.20 -11.76
N LEU A 78 -3.72 0.54 -10.49
CA LEU A 78 -4.31 1.80 -10.02
C LEU A 78 -3.42 3.01 -10.33
N GLY A 79 -2.10 2.83 -10.32
CA GLY A 79 -1.11 3.87 -10.62
C GLY A 79 -1.26 4.49 -12.00
N LYS A 80 -1.78 3.72 -12.99
CA LYS A 80 -2.06 4.25 -14.33
C LYS A 80 -3.05 5.42 -14.33
N LYS A 81 -3.88 5.55 -13.29
CA LYS A 81 -4.91 6.60 -13.17
C LYS A 81 -4.78 7.45 -11.91
N ALA A 82 -3.86 7.12 -11.02
CA ALA A 82 -3.60 7.91 -9.82
C ALA A 82 -3.08 9.29 -10.20
N LYS A 83 -3.45 10.31 -9.43
CA LYS A 83 -2.97 11.68 -9.61
C LYS A 83 -1.50 11.78 -9.14
N SER A 84 -1.14 11.09 -8.07
CA SER A 84 0.21 11.05 -7.52
C SER A 84 0.54 9.67 -6.96
N ILE A 85 1.80 9.29 -7.04
CA ILE A 85 2.31 8.00 -6.56
C ILE A 85 3.54 8.27 -5.71
N CYS A 86 3.35 8.20 -4.40
CA CYS A 86 4.43 8.29 -3.43
C CYS A 86 5.17 6.97 -3.37
N VAL A 87 6.48 6.99 -3.51
CA VAL A 87 7.32 5.79 -3.50
C VAL A 87 8.41 5.88 -2.44
N ALA A 88 8.76 4.70 -1.90
CA ALA A 88 9.81 4.61 -0.88
C ALA A 88 11.22 4.57 -1.49
N TYR A 89 11.35 4.11 -2.72
CA TYR A 89 12.62 3.84 -3.39
C TYR A 89 12.68 4.48 -4.76
N GLU A 90 13.87 4.77 -5.23
CA GLU A 90 14.17 5.18 -6.60
C GLU A 90 13.97 4.03 -7.61
N GLY A 91 13.95 4.35 -8.91
CA GLY A 91 13.83 3.37 -9.98
C GLY A 91 12.43 2.76 -10.14
N MET A 92 11.40 3.45 -9.62
CA MET A 92 10.01 2.98 -9.70
C MET A 92 9.33 3.35 -11.02
N GLU A 93 9.99 4.07 -11.92
CA GLU A 93 9.54 4.43 -13.27
C GLU A 93 9.25 3.19 -14.13
N ARG A 94 9.92 2.08 -13.84
CA ARG A 94 9.66 0.77 -14.45
C ARG A 94 8.26 0.22 -14.17
N PHE A 95 7.55 0.77 -13.18
CA PHE A 95 6.22 0.33 -12.76
C PHE A 95 5.14 1.39 -12.92
N PHE A 96 5.52 2.66 -12.88
CA PHE A 96 4.60 3.79 -12.81
C PHE A 96 4.99 4.89 -13.79
N PRO A 97 4.05 5.73 -14.24
CA PRO A 97 4.35 6.93 -15.02
C PRO A 97 5.27 7.87 -14.24
N ALA A 98 6.44 8.21 -14.80
CA ALA A 98 7.48 8.98 -14.13
C ALA A 98 6.98 10.35 -13.64
N GLU A 99 6.13 11.00 -14.43
CA GLU A 99 5.56 12.33 -14.14
C GLU A 99 4.61 12.36 -12.92
N ARG A 100 4.25 11.19 -12.40
CA ARG A 100 3.35 11.06 -11.24
C ARG A 100 4.05 10.57 -9.99
N ILE A 101 5.33 10.18 -10.12
CA ILE A 101 6.14 9.66 -9.01
C ILE A 101 6.63 10.79 -8.14
N VAL A 102 6.51 10.61 -6.83
CA VAL A 102 7.12 11.46 -5.80
C VAL A 102 7.89 10.56 -4.85
N LEU A 103 9.18 10.75 -4.75
CA LEU A 103 10.02 10.02 -3.79
C LEU A 103 9.80 10.61 -2.39
N THR A 104 9.05 9.93 -1.56
CA THR A 104 8.69 10.38 -0.20
C THR A 104 9.34 9.54 0.89
N GLY A 105 9.93 8.40 0.56
CA GLY A 105 10.29 7.40 1.54
C GLY A 105 9.06 6.68 2.12
N ASN A 106 9.28 5.83 3.11
CA ASN A 106 8.20 5.22 3.88
C ASN A 106 7.78 6.14 5.03
N PRO A 107 6.48 6.43 5.20
CA PRO A 107 6.00 7.14 6.37
C PRO A 107 6.11 6.23 7.59
N ILE A 108 7.01 6.55 8.48
CA ILE A 108 7.23 5.85 9.75
C ILE A 108 6.89 6.77 10.92
N ARG A 109 6.50 6.17 12.04
CA ARG A 109 6.25 6.92 13.26
C ARG A 109 7.57 7.52 13.77
N LYS A 110 7.54 8.76 14.25
CA LYS A 110 8.73 9.46 14.75
C LYS A 110 9.44 8.69 15.87
N GLU A 111 8.67 7.96 16.69
CA GLU A 111 9.19 7.16 17.80
C GLU A 111 9.96 5.92 17.35
N ILE A 112 9.85 5.52 16.07
CA ILE A 112 10.58 4.37 15.51
C ILE A 112 11.95 4.79 14.95
N VAL A 113 12.14 6.08 14.69
CA VAL A 113 13.44 6.60 14.21
C VAL A 113 14.34 6.77 15.42
N PRO A 114 15.43 5.99 15.55
CA PRO A 114 16.40 6.22 16.62
C PRO A 114 17.00 7.61 16.45
N THR A 115 16.84 8.43 17.46
CA THR A 115 17.36 9.82 17.44
C THR A 115 18.83 9.88 17.85
N ASP A 116 19.35 8.83 18.50
CA ASP A 116 20.73 8.72 18.93
C ASP A 116 21.27 7.30 18.91
N GLU A 117 22.58 7.14 19.05
CA GLU A 117 23.25 5.83 19.07
C GLU A 117 22.93 5.01 20.35
N ALA A 118 22.56 5.68 21.43
CA ALA A 118 22.18 4.99 22.68
C ALA A 118 20.87 4.21 22.49
N MET A 119 19.85 4.81 21.86
CA MET A 119 18.59 4.14 21.54
C MET A 119 18.78 2.98 20.57
N LYS A 120 19.68 3.11 19.58
CA LYS A 120 20.03 2.01 18.67
C LYS A 120 20.64 0.84 19.42
N THR A 121 21.57 1.12 20.34
CA THR A 121 22.24 0.12 21.14
C THR A 121 21.26 -0.60 22.04
N GLU A 122 20.36 0.11 22.70
CA GLU A 122 19.32 -0.46 23.55
C GLU A 122 18.35 -1.35 22.75
N ALA A 123 17.90 -0.89 21.58
CA ALA A 123 17.07 -1.67 20.68
C ALA A 123 17.77 -2.96 20.22
N MET A 124 19.06 -2.89 19.88
CA MET A 124 19.84 -4.06 19.49
C MET A 124 19.99 -5.06 20.63
N GLN A 125 20.29 -4.62 21.85
CA GLN A 125 20.38 -5.46 23.04
C GLN A 125 19.04 -6.15 23.32
N PHE A 126 17.93 -5.44 23.21
CA PHE A 126 16.58 -6.00 23.36
C PHE A 126 16.32 -7.10 22.33
N TYR A 127 16.61 -6.88 21.05
CA TYR A 127 16.42 -7.91 20.02
C TYR A 127 17.34 -9.10 20.20
N GLN A 128 18.58 -8.90 20.61
CA GLN A 128 19.51 -10.00 20.93
C GLN A 128 18.99 -10.86 22.10
N SER A 129 18.42 -10.24 23.13
CA SER A 129 17.87 -10.96 24.28
C SER A 129 16.66 -11.83 23.93
N ILE A 130 15.85 -11.43 22.94
CA ILE A 130 14.66 -12.17 22.50
C ILE A 130 15.01 -13.25 21.47
N SER A 131 15.88 -12.92 20.51
CA SER A 131 16.15 -13.79 19.37
C SER A 131 17.23 -14.84 19.59
N GLY A 132 18.06 -14.67 20.61
CA GLY A 132 19.26 -15.49 20.81
C GLY A 132 20.29 -15.40 19.68
N CYS A 133 20.07 -14.53 18.70
CA CYS A 133 20.94 -14.32 17.55
C CYS A 133 21.85 -13.11 17.78
N ASN A 134 23.13 -13.27 17.45
CA ASN A 134 24.06 -12.17 17.43
C ASN A 134 23.82 -11.38 16.12
N LEU A 135 23.00 -10.34 16.18
CA LEU A 135 22.72 -9.48 15.04
C LEU A 135 23.95 -8.59 14.81
N GLY A 136 24.78 -8.98 13.84
CA GLY A 136 25.77 -8.07 13.27
C GLY A 136 25.04 -6.90 12.56
N TYR A 137 25.70 -5.75 12.49
CA TYR A 137 25.19 -4.56 11.82
C TYR A 137 24.73 -4.91 10.40
N VAL A 138 23.43 -4.71 10.11
CA VAL A 138 22.94 -4.59 8.74
C VAL A 138 22.85 -3.09 8.48
N VAL A 139 23.80 -2.60 7.67
CA VAL A 139 23.78 -1.24 7.12
C VAL A 139 22.71 -1.15 6.05
#